data_3c2127ee6904ae0e12b29cca9bc382d9
#
_entry.id   3c2127ee6904ae0e12b29cca9bc382d9
#
_cell.length_a   1.000
_cell.length_b   1.000
_cell.length_c   1.000
_cell.angle_alpha   90.00
_cell.angle_beta   90.00
_cell.angle_gamma   90.00
#
_symmetry.space_group_name_H-M   'P 1'
#
loop_
_entity.id
_entity.type
_entity.pdbx_description
1 polymer ?
#
loop_
_entity_poly.entity_id
_entity_poly.type
_entity_poly.pdbx_seq_one_letter_code
_entity_poly.pdbx_strand_id
1 'polypeptide(L)'
;MTTLLSRRITVKTTLLSFLLLALFSAPGMKADDRTPAEEESLYLRKVGEADKACADGKWIEAEKALMEAMHSEPENPTNILLLSNLGIIRYNMGEDSMAIATLNEAHRIAPSSVTILSNRAKVLAANGREDAAYRDYDLILNLDSLELSARLPHCLFALRRHDFRTAKTDFEFMQRNFPDKIETEIAGASFLSGTGEFESAIPYYTRILKERKDYEYYGGRAYCYLITGAIQEASDDINTAISLEPQDGELYLYRAALNKMRYRPADAEADARRAVELGVGKERATQFLSKPFPEKK
;
A
#
# COMPACT_ATOMS: atom_id res chain seq x y z
N MET A 1 16.66 -0.36 -5.61
CA MET A 1 15.50 -1.02 -5.00
C MET A 1 14.64 -0.14 -4.10
N THR A 2 15.10 1.03 -3.70
CA THR A 2 14.41 1.94 -2.79
C THR A 2 13.26 2.76 -3.42
N THR A 3 13.06 2.71 -4.72
CA THR A 3 12.08 3.56 -5.44
C THR A 3 10.78 2.88 -5.85
N LEU A 4 10.71 1.55 -5.88
CA LEU A 4 9.46 0.82 -6.17
C LEU A 4 8.39 0.98 -5.07
N LEU A 5 8.77 1.47 -3.89
CA LEU A 5 7.86 1.65 -2.74
C LEU A 5 7.63 3.12 -2.36
N SER A 6 8.21 4.11 -3.07
CA SER A 6 8.18 5.52 -2.66
C SER A 6 7.09 6.36 -3.35
N ARG A 7 6.33 5.80 -4.29
CA ARG A 7 5.19 6.53 -4.85
C ARG A 7 3.97 6.34 -3.96
N ARG A 8 3.22 7.42 -3.78
CA ARG A 8 1.91 7.46 -3.13
C ARG A 8 1.13 6.22 -3.56
N ILE A 9 1.12 5.19 -2.72
CA ILE A 9 0.16 4.11 -2.85
C ILE A 9 -1.17 4.82 -3.01
N THR A 10 -1.80 4.63 -4.16
CA THR A 10 -3.09 5.26 -4.45
C THR A 10 -4.08 4.60 -3.52
N VAL A 11 -4.18 5.12 -2.30
CA VAL A 11 -5.12 4.69 -1.25
C VAL A 11 -6.57 4.98 -1.69
N LYS A 12 -6.74 5.37 -2.96
CA LYS A 12 -7.98 5.94 -3.50
C LYS A 12 -9.19 5.02 -3.56
N THR A 13 -9.08 3.71 -3.36
CA THR A 13 -10.22 2.85 -3.72
C THR A 13 -10.61 1.71 -2.77
N THR A 14 -9.96 1.50 -1.62
CA THR A 14 -10.26 0.31 -0.80
C THR A 14 -10.58 0.57 0.69
N LEU A 15 -10.75 1.82 1.10
CA LEU A 15 -10.88 2.16 2.54
C LEU A 15 -12.31 2.33 3.05
N LEU A 16 -13.33 2.19 2.21
CA LEU A 16 -14.69 2.63 2.54
C LEU A 16 -15.71 1.54 2.88
N SER A 17 -15.36 0.28 2.75
CA SER A 17 -16.33 -0.82 2.97
C SER A 17 -16.62 -1.17 4.44
N PHE A 18 -16.05 -0.45 5.40
CA PHE A 18 -16.13 -0.84 6.83
C PHE A 18 -16.95 0.09 7.73
N LEU A 19 -17.53 1.17 7.21
CA LEU A 19 -18.31 2.10 8.06
C LEU A 19 -19.59 1.46 8.62
N LEU A 20 -20.25 0.60 7.85
CA LEU A 20 -21.52 -0.03 8.23
C LEU A 20 -21.36 -1.36 8.98
N LEU A 21 -20.28 -2.11 8.78
CA LEU A 21 -20.12 -3.44 9.42
C LEU A 21 -19.84 -3.37 10.93
N ALA A 22 -19.24 -2.29 11.42
CA ALA A 22 -18.95 -2.12 12.85
C ALA A 22 -20.20 -1.75 13.68
N LEU A 23 -21.26 -1.24 13.06
CA LEU A 23 -22.49 -0.85 13.74
C LEU A 23 -23.49 -2.01 13.91
N PHE A 24 -23.31 -3.14 13.19
CA PHE A 24 -24.22 -4.28 13.21
C PHE A 24 -23.75 -5.49 14.02
N SER A 25 -22.58 -5.44 14.63
CA SER A 25 -22.02 -6.54 15.43
C SER A 25 -22.21 -6.35 16.94
N ALA A 26 -23.35 -5.83 17.39
CA ALA A 26 -23.75 -5.96 18.80
C ALA A 26 -24.29 -7.39 19.04
N PRO A 27 -23.69 -8.20 19.90
CA PRO A 27 -24.20 -9.54 20.20
C PRO A 27 -25.46 -9.42 21.05
N GLY A 28 -26.65 -9.76 20.50
CA GLY A 28 -27.80 -10.03 21.33
C GLY A 28 -29.19 -9.65 20.84
N MET A 29 -29.39 -9.10 19.66
CA MET A 29 -30.76 -8.87 19.18
C MET A 29 -31.19 -9.92 18.16
N LYS A 30 -32.17 -10.75 18.56
CA LYS A 30 -32.87 -11.65 17.62
C LYS A 30 -33.70 -10.83 16.64
N ALA A 31 -33.75 -11.29 15.39
CA ALA A 31 -34.35 -10.59 14.25
C ALA A 31 -35.89 -10.43 14.27
N ASP A 32 -36.58 -10.78 15.38
CA ASP A 32 -38.04 -10.98 15.38
C ASP A 32 -38.82 -9.96 16.23
N ASP A 33 -38.17 -8.93 16.77
CA ASP A 33 -38.85 -7.91 17.62
C ASP A 33 -38.77 -6.49 17.03
N ARG A 34 -38.81 -6.32 15.70
CA ARG A 34 -38.87 -4.98 15.07
C ARG A 34 -40.33 -4.53 14.96
N THR A 35 -40.72 -3.61 15.83
CA THR A 35 -41.91 -2.77 15.60
C THR A 35 -41.72 -1.94 14.34
N PRO A 36 -42.82 -1.63 13.59
CA PRO A 36 -42.72 -0.87 12.35
C PRO A 36 -42.28 0.58 12.62
N ALA A 37 -41.18 0.98 11.94
CA ALA A 37 -40.66 2.35 11.86
C ALA A 37 -40.26 3.00 13.20
N GLU A 38 -39.19 2.54 13.81
CA GLU A 38 -38.34 3.45 14.53
C GLU A 38 -37.71 4.37 13.47
N GLU A 39 -38.03 5.69 13.53
CA GLU A 39 -37.40 6.70 12.70
C GLU A 39 -35.88 6.55 12.87
N GLU A 40 -35.18 6.29 11.76
CA GLU A 40 -33.72 6.18 11.75
C GLU A 40 -33.12 7.41 12.44
N SER A 41 -32.30 7.24 13.48
CA SER A 41 -31.77 8.38 14.23
C SER A 41 -31.03 9.32 13.28
N LEU A 42 -31.08 10.64 13.56
CA LEU A 42 -30.35 11.63 12.79
C LEU A 42 -28.87 11.24 12.63
N TYR A 43 -28.31 10.66 13.69
CA TYR A 43 -26.94 10.14 13.71
C TYR A 43 -26.71 9.08 12.62
N LEU A 44 -27.52 8.01 12.61
CA LEU A 44 -27.38 6.91 11.65
C LEU A 44 -27.60 7.38 10.22
N ARG A 45 -28.62 8.23 10.01
CA ARG A 45 -28.86 8.82 8.69
C ARG A 45 -27.65 9.63 8.19
N LYS A 46 -27.04 10.45 9.06
CA LYS A 46 -25.85 11.24 8.71
C LYS A 46 -24.61 10.40 8.47
N VAL A 47 -24.42 9.32 9.21
CA VAL A 47 -23.38 8.34 8.93
C VAL A 47 -23.60 7.68 7.56
N GLY A 48 -24.82 7.30 7.22
CA GLY A 48 -25.16 6.75 5.90
C GLY A 48 -24.97 7.75 4.74
N GLU A 49 -25.33 9.03 4.95
CA GLU A 49 -25.04 10.11 4.00
C GLU A 49 -23.54 10.26 3.75
N ALA A 50 -22.72 10.22 4.82
CA ALA A 50 -21.27 10.28 4.72
C ALA A 50 -20.69 9.10 3.95
N ASP A 51 -21.13 7.86 4.24
CA ASP A 51 -20.69 6.66 3.55
C ASP A 51 -20.98 6.75 2.04
N LYS A 52 -22.20 7.14 1.68
CA LYS A 52 -22.58 7.37 0.28
C LYS A 52 -21.75 8.45 -0.39
N ALA A 53 -21.53 9.59 0.29
CA ALA A 53 -20.70 10.67 -0.23
C ALA A 53 -19.25 10.23 -0.45
N CYS A 54 -18.71 9.42 0.46
CA CYS A 54 -17.40 8.82 0.30
C CYS A 54 -17.34 7.89 -0.92
N ALA A 55 -18.32 7.01 -1.10
CA ALA A 55 -18.39 6.12 -2.26
C ALA A 55 -18.43 6.89 -3.59
N ASP A 56 -19.11 8.03 -3.60
CA ASP A 56 -19.19 8.95 -4.75
C ASP A 56 -17.93 9.84 -4.90
N GLY A 57 -16.94 9.79 -3.98
CA GLY A 57 -15.77 10.67 -3.98
C GLY A 57 -16.05 12.12 -3.57
N LYS A 58 -17.22 12.39 -2.98
CA LYS A 58 -17.68 13.72 -2.54
C LYS A 58 -17.19 14.01 -1.12
N TRP A 59 -15.89 14.22 -0.98
CA TRP A 59 -15.20 14.27 0.32
C TRP A 59 -15.70 15.40 1.22
N ILE A 60 -16.01 16.58 0.67
CA ILE A 60 -16.55 17.73 1.42
C ILE A 60 -17.92 17.41 2.01
N GLU A 61 -18.79 16.76 1.22
CA GLU A 61 -20.11 16.34 1.69
C GLU A 61 -19.98 15.26 2.77
N ALA A 62 -19.03 14.33 2.60
CA ALA A 62 -18.74 13.29 3.57
C ALA A 62 -18.26 13.86 4.91
N GLU A 63 -17.31 14.80 4.90
CA GLU A 63 -16.85 15.51 6.10
C GLU A 63 -17.99 16.17 6.83
N LYS A 64 -18.80 16.96 6.11
CA LYS A 64 -19.95 17.67 6.68
C LYS A 64 -20.93 16.69 7.34
N ALA A 65 -21.27 15.60 6.66
CA ALA A 65 -22.22 14.63 7.19
C ALA A 65 -21.67 13.93 8.45
N LEU A 66 -20.38 13.56 8.50
CA LEU A 66 -19.78 13.00 9.72
C LEU A 66 -19.76 13.99 10.87
N MET A 67 -19.45 15.26 10.61
CA MET A 67 -19.46 16.30 11.64
C MET A 67 -20.88 16.52 12.19
N GLU A 68 -21.90 16.53 11.33
CA GLU A 68 -23.31 16.62 11.73
C GLU A 68 -23.74 15.38 12.56
N ALA A 69 -23.30 14.18 12.19
CA ALA A 69 -23.54 12.97 12.99
C ALA A 69 -22.96 13.11 14.40
N MET A 70 -21.67 13.41 14.50
CA MET A 70 -21.00 13.58 15.81
C MET A 70 -21.62 14.69 16.66
N HIS A 71 -22.10 15.77 16.01
CA HIS A 71 -22.77 16.87 16.72
C HIS A 71 -24.18 16.49 17.22
N SER A 72 -24.89 15.64 16.49
CA SER A 72 -26.23 15.19 16.90
C SER A 72 -26.23 14.28 18.13
N GLU A 73 -25.15 13.52 18.32
CA GLU A 73 -24.96 12.63 19.47
C GLU A 73 -23.51 12.76 20.02
N PRO A 74 -23.17 13.84 20.75
CA PRO A 74 -21.80 14.11 21.18
C PRO A 74 -21.19 13.01 22.09
N GLU A 75 -22.02 12.36 22.89
CA GLU A 75 -21.61 11.31 23.84
C GLU A 75 -21.59 9.91 23.21
N ASN A 76 -21.89 9.79 21.92
CA ASN A 76 -21.91 8.49 21.26
C ASN A 76 -20.47 7.90 21.20
N PRO A 77 -20.23 6.72 21.80
CA PRO A 77 -18.88 6.13 21.87
C PRO A 77 -18.30 5.80 20.49
N THR A 78 -19.14 5.63 19.46
CA THR A 78 -18.69 5.37 18.09
C THR A 78 -18.11 6.62 17.40
N ASN A 79 -18.29 7.83 17.97
CA ASN A 79 -17.70 9.06 17.46
C ASN A 79 -16.16 8.98 17.34
N ILE A 80 -15.53 8.16 18.15
CA ILE A 80 -14.07 7.93 18.07
C ILE A 80 -13.70 7.31 16.71
N LEU A 81 -14.52 6.37 16.22
CA LEU A 81 -14.30 5.75 14.90
C LEU A 81 -14.67 6.74 13.78
N LEU A 82 -15.74 7.53 13.94
CA LEU A 82 -16.07 8.59 12.99
C LEU A 82 -14.96 9.63 12.89
N LEU A 83 -14.31 9.98 14.01
CA LEU A 83 -13.16 10.88 14.04
C LEU A 83 -11.99 10.30 13.25
N SER A 84 -11.73 8.98 13.35
CA SER A 84 -10.72 8.31 12.54
C SER A 84 -11.06 8.34 11.05
N ASN A 85 -12.34 8.11 10.69
CA ASN A 85 -12.79 8.19 9.32
C ASN A 85 -12.71 9.62 8.75
N LEU A 86 -13.00 10.61 9.58
CA LEU A 86 -12.80 12.04 9.24
C LEU A 86 -11.34 12.33 8.87
N GLY A 87 -10.39 11.73 9.58
CA GLY A 87 -8.97 11.81 9.24
C GLY A 87 -8.67 11.27 7.83
N ILE A 88 -9.28 10.15 7.44
CA ILE A 88 -9.14 9.57 6.09
C ILE A 88 -9.81 10.47 5.02
N ILE A 89 -10.98 11.01 5.31
CA ILE A 89 -11.67 11.94 4.40
C ILE A 89 -10.77 13.16 4.12
N ARG A 90 -10.21 13.77 5.17
CA ARG A 90 -9.28 14.91 5.06
C ARG A 90 -8.04 14.58 4.26
N TYR A 91 -7.49 13.39 4.45
CA TYR A 91 -6.38 12.91 3.63
C TYR A 91 -6.76 12.82 2.13
N ASN A 92 -7.96 12.31 1.81
CA ASN A 92 -8.43 12.26 0.42
C ASN A 92 -8.71 13.63 -0.19
N MET A 93 -9.00 14.65 0.65
CA MET A 93 -9.09 16.06 0.22
C MET A 93 -7.72 16.71 0.00
N GLY A 94 -6.62 16.04 0.37
CA GLY A 94 -5.26 16.59 0.30
C GLY A 94 -4.88 17.44 1.52
N GLU A 95 -5.68 17.40 2.57
CA GLU A 95 -5.48 18.15 3.82
C GLU A 95 -4.60 17.36 4.80
N ASP A 96 -3.41 16.96 4.34
CA ASP A 96 -2.53 16.02 5.03
C ASP A 96 -2.26 16.37 6.50
N SER A 97 -2.02 17.66 6.79
CA SER A 97 -1.75 18.11 8.16
C SER A 97 -2.97 17.96 9.07
N MET A 98 -4.16 18.29 8.57
CA MET A 98 -5.40 18.14 9.31
C MET A 98 -5.78 16.67 9.50
N ALA A 99 -5.56 15.84 8.47
CA ALA A 99 -5.75 14.39 8.53
C ALA A 99 -4.91 13.77 9.67
N ILE A 100 -3.62 14.08 9.71
CA ILE A 100 -2.71 13.57 10.74
C ILE A 100 -3.11 14.08 12.13
N ALA A 101 -3.47 15.37 12.27
CA ALA A 101 -3.92 15.91 13.54
C ALA A 101 -5.19 15.21 14.05
N THR A 102 -6.16 14.99 13.16
CA THR A 102 -7.42 14.28 13.48
C THR A 102 -7.18 12.83 13.89
N LEU A 103 -6.30 12.12 13.18
CA LEU A 103 -5.95 10.73 13.52
C LEU A 103 -5.14 10.63 14.82
N ASN A 104 -4.30 11.61 15.11
CA ASN A 104 -3.60 11.68 16.39
C ASN A 104 -4.57 11.89 17.56
N GLU A 105 -5.61 12.71 17.37
CA GLU A 105 -6.64 12.90 18.39
C GLU A 105 -7.45 11.62 18.61
N ALA A 106 -7.88 10.95 17.54
CA ALA A 106 -8.54 9.65 17.64
C ALA A 106 -7.68 8.61 18.39
N HIS A 107 -6.38 8.55 18.07
CA HIS A 107 -5.44 7.67 18.76
C HIS A 107 -5.23 8.04 20.24
N ARG A 108 -5.21 9.33 20.58
CA ARG A 108 -5.11 9.78 21.99
C ARG A 108 -6.28 9.28 22.81
N ILE A 109 -7.50 9.24 22.24
CA ILE A 109 -8.71 8.77 22.91
C ILE A 109 -8.75 7.24 23.01
N ALA A 110 -8.37 6.54 21.92
CA ALA A 110 -8.39 5.08 21.86
C ALA A 110 -7.05 4.53 21.34
N PRO A 111 -5.99 4.51 22.18
CA PRO A 111 -4.63 4.19 21.76
C PRO A 111 -4.41 2.74 21.31
N SER A 112 -5.30 1.82 21.71
CA SER A 112 -5.23 0.40 21.35
C SER A 112 -6.23 0.00 20.25
N SER A 113 -6.86 0.96 19.57
CA SER A 113 -7.77 0.64 18.47
C SER A 113 -6.99 0.30 17.21
N VAL A 114 -7.04 -0.97 16.81
CA VAL A 114 -6.39 -1.46 15.56
C VAL A 114 -6.84 -0.65 14.34
N THR A 115 -8.14 -0.31 14.24
CA THR A 115 -8.67 0.50 13.14
C THR A 115 -8.03 1.89 13.09
N ILE A 116 -7.94 2.58 14.23
CA ILE A 116 -7.35 3.92 14.30
C ILE A 116 -5.86 3.87 14.00
N LEU A 117 -5.13 2.93 14.59
CA LEU A 117 -3.71 2.70 14.31
C LEU A 117 -3.47 2.43 12.83
N SER A 118 -4.30 1.56 12.22
CA SER A 118 -4.19 1.22 10.80
C SER A 118 -4.42 2.43 9.89
N ASN A 119 -5.46 3.22 10.15
CA ASN A 119 -5.76 4.43 9.40
C ASN A 119 -4.63 5.46 9.56
N ARG A 120 -4.13 5.66 10.79
CA ARG A 120 -3.03 6.58 11.06
C ARG A 120 -1.73 6.14 10.37
N ALA A 121 -1.37 4.87 10.49
CA ALA A 121 -0.19 4.31 9.84
C ALA A 121 -0.20 4.53 8.31
N LYS A 122 -1.34 4.30 7.66
CA LYS A 122 -1.50 4.51 6.21
C LYS A 122 -1.28 5.98 5.83
N VAL A 123 -1.90 6.91 6.55
CA VAL A 123 -1.75 8.34 6.27
C VAL A 123 -0.32 8.83 6.58
N LEU A 124 0.28 8.37 7.67
CA LEU A 124 1.67 8.67 8.01
C LEU A 124 2.63 8.16 6.94
N ALA A 125 2.46 6.91 6.49
CA ALA A 125 3.28 6.32 5.43
C ALA A 125 3.18 7.11 4.11
N ALA A 126 1.96 7.46 3.70
CA ALA A 126 1.71 8.23 2.49
C ALA A 126 2.33 9.64 2.54
N ASN A 127 2.52 10.19 3.75
CA ASN A 127 3.16 11.48 4.00
C ASN A 127 4.67 11.38 4.29
N GLY A 128 5.29 10.22 4.03
CA GLY A 128 6.72 10.01 4.24
C GLY A 128 7.15 9.90 5.71
N ARG A 129 6.20 9.84 6.65
CA ARG A 129 6.47 9.66 8.09
C ARG A 129 6.62 8.18 8.44
N GLU A 130 7.54 7.52 7.73
CA GLU A 130 7.69 6.07 7.76
C GLU A 130 7.95 5.51 9.16
N ASP A 131 8.80 6.16 9.95
CA ASP A 131 9.11 5.70 11.30
C ASP A 131 7.89 5.73 12.24
N ALA A 132 7.00 6.70 12.05
CA ALA A 132 5.77 6.76 12.83
C ALA A 132 4.77 5.70 12.38
N ALA A 133 4.63 5.50 11.07
CA ALA A 133 3.79 4.44 10.50
C ALA A 133 4.26 3.05 10.95
N TYR A 134 5.58 2.81 10.93
CA TYR A 134 6.17 1.54 11.38
C TYR A 134 5.83 1.24 12.84
N ARG A 135 5.94 2.25 13.73
CA ARG A 135 5.55 2.08 15.15
C ARG A 135 4.08 1.74 15.32
N ASP A 136 3.19 2.31 14.50
CA ASP A 136 1.76 1.98 14.57
C ASP A 136 1.51 0.53 14.11
N TYR A 137 2.17 0.06 13.05
CA TYR A 137 2.08 -1.34 12.62
C TYR A 137 2.65 -2.29 13.67
N ASP A 138 3.76 -1.95 14.33
CA ASP A 138 4.32 -2.73 15.44
C ASP A 138 3.33 -2.81 16.61
N LEU A 139 2.69 -1.70 16.98
CA LEU A 139 1.63 -1.70 18.00
C LEU A 139 0.45 -2.59 17.61
N ILE A 140 -0.01 -2.55 16.37
CA ILE A 140 -1.09 -3.42 15.89
C ILE A 140 -0.68 -4.89 16.04
N LEU A 141 0.53 -5.26 15.62
CA LEU A 141 1.00 -6.63 15.68
C LEU A 141 1.22 -7.14 17.11
N ASN A 142 1.47 -6.23 18.06
CA ASN A 142 1.51 -6.55 19.49
C ASN A 142 0.09 -6.77 20.08
N LEU A 143 -0.94 -6.10 19.53
CA LEU A 143 -2.34 -6.26 19.94
C LEU A 143 -2.99 -7.49 19.27
N ASP A 144 -2.75 -7.65 17.98
CA ASP A 144 -3.22 -8.77 17.17
C ASP A 144 -2.10 -9.23 16.22
N SER A 145 -1.43 -10.30 16.60
CA SER A 145 -0.33 -10.86 15.81
C SER A 145 -0.77 -11.48 14.49
N LEU A 146 -2.06 -11.71 14.29
CA LEU A 146 -2.64 -12.26 13.06
C LEU A 146 -3.13 -11.17 12.09
N GLU A 147 -3.03 -9.88 12.45
CA GLU A 147 -3.49 -8.77 11.61
C GLU A 147 -2.61 -8.63 10.34
N LEU A 148 -3.06 -9.29 9.28
CA LEU A 148 -2.33 -9.36 8.01
C LEU A 148 -2.16 -7.98 7.35
N SER A 149 -3.15 -7.09 7.52
CA SER A 149 -3.11 -5.73 6.96
C SER A 149 -2.02 -4.85 7.57
N ALA A 150 -1.53 -5.20 8.75
CA ALA A 150 -0.39 -4.55 9.40
C ALA A 150 0.93 -5.28 9.10
N ARG A 151 0.92 -6.62 9.00
CA ARG A 151 2.14 -7.40 8.86
C ARG A 151 2.83 -7.20 7.51
N LEU A 152 2.08 -7.12 6.41
CA LEU A 152 2.69 -6.84 5.12
C LEU A 152 3.39 -5.46 5.09
N PRO A 153 2.73 -4.34 5.44
CA PRO A 153 3.42 -3.05 5.52
C PRO A 153 4.62 -3.07 6.47
N HIS A 154 4.51 -3.72 7.64
CA HIS A 154 5.60 -3.85 8.60
C HIS A 154 6.82 -4.55 7.97
N CYS A 155 6.61 -5.69 7.28
CA CYS A 155 7.64 -6.39 6.51
C CYS A 155 8.30 -5.49 5.45
N LEU A 156 7.49 -4.77 4.66
CA LEU A 156 8.00 -3.89 3.60
C LEU A 156 8.78 -2.69 4.16
N PHE A 157 8.37 -2.13 5.29
CA PHE A 157 9.13 -1.09 5.99
C PHE A 157 10.46 -1.61 6.54
N ALA A 158 10.47 -2.81 7.13
CA ALA A 158 11.69 -3.46 7.58
C ALA A 158 12.69 -3.65 6.43
N LEU A 159 12.23 -4.09 5.24
CA LEU A 159 13.07 -4.21 4.03
C LEU A 159 13.68 -2.87 3.61
N ARG A 160 12.90 -1.78 3.61
CA ARG A 160 13.40 -0.44 3.25
C ARG A 160 14.47 0.07 4.21
N ARG A 161 14.38 -0.33 5.50
CA ARG A 161 15.35 0.00 6.54
C ARG A 161 16.54 -0.95 6.59
N HIS A 162 16.60 -1.91 5.65
CA HIS A 162 17.60 -3.00 5.63
C HIS A 162 17.58 -3.88 6.90
N ASP A 163 16.47 -3.90 7.62
CA ASP A 163 16.24 -4.86 8.71
C ASP A 163 15.70 -6.18 8.14
N PHE A 164 16.61 -6.91 7.52
CA PHE A 164 16.28 -8.19 6.88
C PHE A 164 15.87 -9.26 7.90
N ARG A 165 16.25 -9.11 9.18
CA ARG A 165 15.84 -10.05 10.23
C ARG A 165 14.35 -9.95 10.51
N THR A 166 13.87 -8.74 10.76
CA THR A 166 12.44 -8.50 10.98
C THR A 166 11.62 -8.85 9.75
N ALA A 167 12.07 -8.43 8.55
CA ALA A 167 11.39 -8.76 7.30
C ALA A 167 11.26 -10.27 7.07
N LYS A 168 12.32 -11.03 7.38
CA LYS A 168 12.30 -12.50 7.31
C LYS A 168 11.29 -13.10 8.28
N THR A 169 11.28 -12.62 9.52
CA THR A 169 10.34 -13.09 10.55
C THR A 169 8.89 -12.88 10.12
N ASP A 170 8.57 -11.70 9.58
CA ASP A 170 7.23 -11.40 9.09
C ASP A 170 6.86 -12.27 7.89
N PHE A 171 7.73 -12.39 6.91
CA PHE A 171 7.48 -13.23 5.74
C PHE A 171 7.26 -14.70 6.13
N GLU A 172 8.13 -15.28 6.98
CA GLU A 172 7.98 -16.66 7.45
C GLU A 172 6.70 -16.86 8.27
N PHE A 173 6.27 -15.85 9.03
CA PHE A 173 5.02 -15.87 9.74
C PHE A 173 3.83 -15.88 8.77
N MET A 174 3.85 -15.00 7.76
CA MET A 174 2.81 -14.94 6.73
C MET A 174 2.74 -16.25 5.95
N GLN A 175 3.89 -16.82 5.58
CA GLN A 175 3.96 -18.07 4.84
C GLN A 175 3.35 -19.25 5.61
N ARG A 176 3.52 -19.28 6.94
CA ARG A 176 2.95 -20.35 7.79
C ARG A 176 1.46 -20.18 8.06
N ASN A 177 0.99 -18.94 8.27
CA ASN A 177 -0.36 -18.68 8.74
C ASN A 177 -1.33 -18.27 7.61
N PHE A 178 -0.81 -17.74 6.50
CA PHE A 178 -1.57 -17.16 5.39
C PHE A 178 -0.97 -17.56 4.03
N PRO A 179 -0.69 -18.86 3.76
CA PRO A 179 0.06 -19.29 2.57
C PRO A 179 -0.61 -18.91 1.24
N ASP A 180 -1.94 -18.85 1.22
CA ASP A 180 -2.73 -18.59 0.01
C ASP A 180 -3.12 -17.11 -0.17
N LYS A 181 -2.58 -16.21 0.65
CA LYS A 181 -2.90 -14.79 0.56
C LYS A 181 -1.93 -14.07 -0.37
N ILE A 182 -2.48 -13.15 -1.18
CA ILE A 182 -1.69 -12.32 -2.10
C ILE A 182 -0.65 -11.47 -1.34
N GLU A 183 -0.97 -11.06 -0.11
CA GLU A 183 -0.06 -10.33 0.76
C GLU A 183 1.21 -11.15 1.06
N THR A 184 1.07 -12.46 1.23
CA THR A 184 2.19 -13.38 1.46
C THR A 184 3.07 -13.50 0.22
N GLU A 185 2.46 -13.54 -0.97
CA GLU A 185 3.20 -13.54 -2.23
C GLU A 185 3.97 -12.22 -2.41
N ILE A 186 3.35 -11.08 -2.08
CA ILE A 186 4.00 -9.76 -2.14
C ILE A 186 5.17 -9.67 -1.15
N ALA A 187 4.99 -10.15 0.09
CA ALA A 187 6.07 -10.20 1.08
C ALA A 187 7.23 -11.07 0.59
N GLY A 188 6.93 -12.27 0.05
CA GLY A 188 7.95 -13.19 -0.48
C GLY A 188 8.72 -12.61 -1.67
N ALA A 189 8.02 -12.05 -2.66
CA ALA A 189 8.64 -11.37 -3.80
C ALA A 189 9.56 -10.24 -3.35
N SER A 190 9.08 -9.40 -2.41
CA SER A 190 9.84 -8.25 -1.91
C SER A 190 11.03 -8.66 -1.06
N PHE A 191 10.86 -9.64 -0.16
CA PHE A 191 11.93 -10.14 0.70
C PHE A 191 13.04 -10.79 -0.12
N LEU A 192 12.70 -11.76 -0.97
CA LEU A 192 13.68 -12.51 -1.76
C LEU A 192 14.43 -11.61 -2.75
N SER A 193 13.72 -10.71 -3.45
CA SER A 193 14.40 -9.76 -4.33
C SER A 193 15.23 -8.74 -3.54
N GLY A 194 14.80 -8.36 -2.33
CA GLY A 194 15.52 -7.47 -1.42
C GLY A 194 16.80 -8.06 -0.84
N THR A 195 16.83 -9.36 -0.64
CA THR A 195 18.00 -10.11 -0.16
C THR A 195 18.91 -10.63 -1.28
N GLY A 196 18.52 -10.44 -2.55
CA GLY A 196 19.30 -10.86 -3.70
C GLY A 196 19.02 -12.27 -4.20
N GLU A 197 17.98 -12.92 -3.69
CA GLU A 197 17.53 -14.26 -4.08
C GLU A 197 16.57 -14.16 -5.29
N PHE A 198 17.09 -13.62 -6.41
CA PHE A 198 16.25 -13.22 -7.55
C PHE A 198 15.56 -14.39 -8.23
N GLU A 199 16.23 -15.53 -8.41
CA GLU A 199 15.62 -16.74 -8.95
C GLU A 199 14.43 -17.21 -8.10
N SER A 200 14.57 -17.14 -6.78
CA SER A 200 13.53 -17.52 -5.83
C SER A 200 12.36 -16.52 -5.80
N ALA A 201 12.59 -15.24 -6.14
CA ALA A 201 11.57 -14.20 -6.18
C ALA A 201 10.64 -14.31 -7.41
N ILE A 202 11.15 -14.79 -8.55
CA ILE A 202 10.41 -14.89 -9.83
C ILE A 202 9.07 -15.65 -9.70
N PRO A 203 9.01 -16.83 -9.06
CA PRO A 203 7.75 -17.55 -8.88
C PRO A 203 6.71 -16.74 -8.09
N TYR A 204 7.11 -15.98 -7.08
CA TYR A 204 6.22 -15.12 -6.31
C TYR A 204 5.62 -14.01 -7.16
N TYR A 205 6.44 -13.26 -7.90
CA TYR A 205 5.94 -12.26 -8.86
C TYR A 205 4.99 -12.90 -9.89
N THR A 206 5.30 -14.12 -10.35
CA THR A 206 4.47 -14.82 -11.33
C THR A 206 3.10 -15.17 -10.77
N ARG A 207 2.99 -15.54 -9.47
CA ARG A 207 1.70 -15.78 -8.81
C ARG A 207 0.94 -14.49 -8.60
N ILE A 208 1.60 -13.41 -8.15
CA ILE A 208 0.99 -12.07 -8.03
C ILE A 208 0.37 -11.64 -9.35
N LEU A 209 1.09 -11.77 -10.46
CA LEU A 209 0.67 -11.33 -11.79
C LEU A 209 -0.51 -12.11 -12.38
N LYS A 210 -0.88 -13.26 -11.81
CA LYS A 210 -2.14 -13.96 -12.17
C LYS A 210 -3.38 -13.20 -11.69
N GLU A 211 -3.27 -12.50 -10.55
CA GLU A 211 -4.37 -11.77 -9.91
C GLU A 211 -4.27 -10.26 -10.14
N ARG A 212 -3.05 -9.70 -10.11
CA ARG A 212 -2.78 -8.26 -10.20
C ARG A 212 -1.79 -7.98 -11.32
N LYS A 213 -2.29 -7.42 -12.42
CA LYS A 213 -1.49 -7.06 -13.60
C LYS A 213 -0.96 -5.63 -13.50
N ASP A 214 -0.37 -5.27 -12.37
CA ASP A 214 0.16 -3.93 -12.13
C ASP A 214 1.60 -3.82 -12.62
N TYR A 215 1.95 -2.65 -13.16
CA TYR A 215 3.28 -2.40 -13.75
C TYR A 215 4.43 -2.63 -12.77
N GLU A 216 4.20 -2.38 -11.48
CA GLU A 216 5.20 -2.57 -10.42
C GLU A 216 5.66 -4.03 -10.30
N TYR A 217 4.72 -4.99 -10.41
CA TYR A 217 5.06 -6.41 -10.32
C TYR A 217 5.72 -6.93 -11.60
N TYR A 218 5.32 -6.42 -12.78
CA TYR A 218 6.06 -6.67 -14.02
C TYR A 218 7.48 -6.10 -13.93
N GLY A 219 7.65 -4.85 -13.47
CA GLY A 219 8.94 -4.22 -13.25
C GLY A 219 9.83 -4.97 -12.27
N GLY A 220 9.25 -5.43 -11.15
CA GLY A 220 9.95 -6.24 -10.14
C GLY A 220 10.43 -7.59 -10.69
N ARG A 221 9.59 -8.30 -11.44
CA ARG A 221 9.95 -9.56 -12.08
C ARG A 221 10.98 -9.35 -13.18
N ALA A 222 10.82 -8.30 -14.00
CA ALA A 222 11.78 -7.92 -15.02
C ALA A 222 13.16 -7.64 -14.43
N TYR A 223 13.24 -6.95 -13.30
CA TYR A 223 14.50 -6.73 -12.60
C TYR A 223 15.16 -8.06 -12.20
N CYS A 224 14.38 -9.00 -11.65
CA CYS A 224 14.89 -10.33 -11.34
C CYS A 224 15.41 -11.06 -12.59
N TYR A 225 14.68 -11.00 -13.70
CA TYR A 225 15.12 -11.57 -14.98
C TYR A 225 16.38 -10.92 -15.54
N LEU A 226 16.54 -9.60 -15.41
CA LEU A 226 17.78 -8.90 -15.82
C LEU A 226 18.99 -9.43 -15.04
N ILE A 227 18.86 -9.58 -13.72
CA ILE A 227 19.96 -10.03 -12.87
C ILE A 227 20.29 -11.51 -13.11
N THR A 228 19.30 -12.34 -13.44
CA THR A 228 19.49 -13.79 -13.72
C THR A 228 19.83 -14.08 -15.19
N GLY A 229 19.86 -13.04 -16.05
CA GLY A 229 20.22 -13.18 -17.47
C GLY A 229 19.09 -13.73 -18.37
N ALA A 230 17.85 -13.78 -17.90
CA ALA A 230 16.68 -14.17 -18.67
C ALA A 230 16.21 -12.99 -19.56
N ILE A 231 16.96 -12.72 -20.64
CA ILE A 231 16.89 -11.50 -21.47
C ILE A 231 15.52 -11.35 -22.15
N GLN A 232 14.93 -12.46 -22.64
CA GLN A 232 13.66 -12.39 -23.36
C GLN A 232 12.52 -12.11 -22.40
N GLU A 233 12.46 -12.81 -21.30
CA GLU A 233 11.45 -12.64 -20.23
C GLU A 233 11.53 -11.23 -19.63
N ALA A 234 12.76 -10.72 -19.39
CA ALA A 234 12.95 -9.35 -18.96
C ALA A 234 12.39 -8.34 -19.97
N SER A 235 12.61 -8.57 -21.28
CA SER A 235 12.10 -7.71 -22.35
C SER A 235 10.58 -7.64 -22.36
N ASP A 236 9.92 -8.79 -22.26
CA ASP A 236 8.46 -8.90 -22.33
C ASP A 236 7.82 -8.19 -21.14
N ASP A 237 8.36 -8.40 -19.94
CA ASP A 237 7.88 -7.75 -18.73
C ASP A 237 8.14 -6.23 -18.72
N ILE A 238 9.34 -5.78 -19.12
CA ILE A 238 9.66 -4.34 -19.21
C ILE A 238 8.71 -3.63 -20.18
N ASN A 239 8.48 -4.20 -21.36
CA ASN A 239 7.61 -3.59 -22.36
C ASN A 239 6.16 -3.54 -21.86
N THR A 240 5.70 -4.60 -21.19
CA THR A 240 4.37 -4.62 -20.56
C THR A 240 4.27 -3.54 -19.47
N ALA A 241 5.26 -3.45 -18.58
CA ALA A 241 5.27 -2.45 -17.52
C ALA A 241 5.28 -1.01 -18.06
N ILE A 242 6.08 -0.71 -19.09
CA ILE A 242 6.12 0.61 -19.76
C ILE A 242 4.77 0.93 -20.42
N SER A 243 4.10 -0.06 -21.02
CA SER A 243 2.78 0.16 -21.62
C SER A 243 1.71 0.51 -20.60
N LEU A 244 1.81 0.00 -19.37
CA LEU A 244 0.90 0.27 -18.25
C LEU A 244 1.23 1.61 -17.56
N GLU A 245 2.52 1.94 -17.38
CA GLU A 245 2.98 3.16 -16.72
C GLU A 245 4.16 3.79 -17.50
N PRO A 246 3.88 4.57 -18.58
CA PRO A 246 4.91 5.16 -19.42
C PRO A 246 5.66 6.33 -18.77
N GLN A 247 5.26 6.76 -17.58
CA GLN A 247 5.91 7.84 -16.84
C GLN A 247 6.84 7.32 -15.72
N ASP A 248 7.01 6.01 -15.57
CA ASP A 248 7.95 5.46 -14.60
C ASP A 248 9.37 5.37 -15.17
N GLY A 249 10.27 6.26 -14.73
CA GLY A 249 11.66 6.32 -15.19
C GLY A 249 12.50 5.08 -14.87
N GLU A 250 12.16 4.33 -13.81
CA GLU A 250 12.87 3.10 -13.46
C GLU A 250 12.72 2.01 -14.54
N LEU A 251 11.56 1.94 -15.18
CA LEU A 251 11.31 0.98 -16.26
C LEU A 251 12.19 1.25 -17.48
N TYR A 252 12.43 2.53 -17.79
CA TYR A 252 13.37 2.90 -18.85
C TYR A 252 14.82 2.60 -18.45
N LEU A 253 15.16 2.75 -17.17
CA LEU A 253 16.48 2.35 -16.68
C LEU A 253 16.70 0.84 -16.83
N TYR A 254 15.68 0.02 -16.54
CA TYR A 254 15.73 -1.43 -16.78
C TYR A 254 15.86 -1.75 -18.27
N ARG A 255 15.15 -1.03 -19.14
CA ARG A 255 15.26 -1.21 -20.57
C ARG A 255 16.63 -0.77 -21.11
N ALA A 256 17.22 0.27 -20.55
CA ALA A 256 18.60 0.67 -20.87
C ALA A 256 19.60 -0.43 -20.53
N ALA A 257 19.45 -1.07 -19.34
CA ALA A 257 20.28 -2.21 -18.97
C ALA A 257 20.10 -3.40 -19.93
N LEU A 258 18.85 -3.72 -20.27
CA LEU A 258 18.54 -4.76 -21.27
C LEU A 258 19.16 -4.49 -22.63
N ASN A 259 19.08 -3.24 -23.12
CA ASN A 259 19.68 -2.83 -24.39
C ASN A 259 21.22 -2.92 -24.35
N LYS A 260 21.83 -2.59 -23.20
CA LYS A 260 23.27 -2.81 -22.99
C LYS A 260 23.64 -4.30 -23.08
N MET A 261 22.87 -5.19 -22.44
CA MET A 261 23.08 -6.64 -22.51
C MET A 261 22.88 -7.21 -23.93
N ARG A 262 22.09 -6.52 -24.76
CA ARG A 262 21.85 -6.87 -26.17
C ARG A 262 22.84 -6.21 -27.13
N TYR A 263 23.89 -5.53 -26.62
CA TYR A 263 24.89 -4.79 -27.44
C TYR A 263 24.27 -3.69 -28.30
N ARG A 264 23.25 -2.98 -27.77
CA ARG A 264 22.56 -1.86 -28.43
C ARG A 264 22.87 -0.54 -27.69
N PRO A 265 24.07 0.02 -27.82
CA PRO A 265 24.50 1.16 -26.99
C PRO A 265 23.69 2.43 -27.25
N ALA A 266 23.26 2.69 -28.48
CA ALA A 266 22.46 3.88 -28.81
C ALA A 266 21.06 3.81 -28.14
N ASP A 267 20.41 2.65 -28.16
CA ASP A 267 19.13 2.46 -27.53
C ASP A 267 19.27 2.54 -25.99
N ALA A 268 20.33 1.96 -25.44
CA ALA A 268 20.61 2.04 -24.00
C ALA A 268 20.81 3.49 -23.54
N GLU A 269 21.53 4.30 -24.31
CA GLU A 269 21.74 5.72 -24.01
C GLU A 269 20.42 6.52 -24.10
N ALA A 270 19.60 6.25 -25.11
CA ALA A 270 18.31 6.91 -25.28
C ALA A 270 17.38 6.62 -24.11
N ASP A 271 17.28 5.35 -23.69
CA ASP A 271 16.49 4.95 -22.54
C ASP A 271 17.04 5.50 -21.22
N ALA A 272 18.36 5.56 -21.04
CA ALA A 272 18.97 6.16 -19.86
C ALA A 272 18.67 7.68 -19.76
N ARG A 273 18.70 8.40 -20.89
CA ARG A 273 18.27 9.81 -20.93
C ARG A 273 16.79 9.94 -20.57
N ARG A 274 15.94 9.08 -21.13
CA ARG A 274 14.52 9.10 -20.82
C ARG A 274 14.25 8.82 -19.34
N ALA A 275 14.97 7.89 -18.73
CA ALA A 275 14.88 7.62 -17.29
C ALA A 275 15.19 8.88 -16.45
N VAL A 276 16.23 9.63 -16.83
CA VAL A 276 16.62 10.87 -16.11
C VAL A 276 15.56 11.98 -16.31
N GLU A 277 15.03 12.15 -17.51
CA GLU A 277 13.93 13.09 -17.80
C GLU A 277 12.70 12.81 -16.95
N LEU A 278 12.43 11.53 -16.66
CA LEU A 278 11.33 11.06 -15.83
C LEU A 278 11.66 11.04 -14.31
N GLY A 279 12.79 11.65 -13.92
CA GLY A 279 13.14 11.90 -12.53
C GLY A 279 14.06 10.87 -11.87
N VAL A 280 14.63 9.92 -12.59
CA VAL A 280 15.71 9.07 -12.06
C VAL A 280 16.97 9.92 -11.92
N GLY A 281 17.59 9.93 -10.74
CA GLY A 281 18.83 10.68 -10.51
C GLY A 281 19.96 10.21 -11.46
N LYS A 282 20.67 11.15 -12.08
CA LYS A 282 21.73 10.85 -13.06
C LYS A 282 22.83 9.95 -12.49
N GLU A 283 23.26 10.22 -11.25
CA GLU A 283 24.27 9.42 -10.56
C GLU A 283 23.79 7.98 -10.35
N ARG A 284 22.52 7.83 -9.96
CA ARG A 284 21.88 6.50 -9.79
C ARG A 284 21.81 5.75 -11.12
N ALA A 285 21.40 6.42 -12.20
CA ALA A 285 21.34 5.81 -13.52
C ALA A 285 22.72 5.34 -13.98
N THR A 286 23.75 6.17 -13.82
CA THR A 286 25.12 5.82 -14.15
C THR A 286 25.61 4.63 -13.31
N GLN A 287 25.40 4.65 -11.99
CA GLN A 287 25.79 3.57 -11.09
C GLN A 287 25.07 2.26 -11.44
N PHE A 288 23.77 2.32 -11.75
CA PHE A 288 23.01 1.13 -12.12
C PHE A 288 23.54 0.50 -13.39
N LEU A 289 23.78 1.30 -14.44
CA LEU A 289 24.27 0.83 -15.72
C LEU A 289 25.75 0.42 -15.71
N SER A 290 26.52 0.82 -14.69
CA SER A 290 27.91 0.35 -14.51
C SER A 290 28.01 -1.05 -13.93
N LYS A 291 26.92 -1.59 -13.35
CA LYS A 291 26.92 -2.96 -12.80
C LYS A 291 27.18 -3.98 -13.90
N PRO A 292 27.98 -5.04 -13.60
CA PRO A 292 28.06 -6.19 -14.49
C PRO A 292 26.72 -6.93 -14.48
N PHE A 293 26.05 -6.95 -15.61
CA PHE A 293 24.91 -7.85 -15.85
C PHE A 293 25.45 -9.17 -16.41
N PRO A 294 24.77 -10.32 -16.13
CA PRO A 294 25.21 -11.61 -16.66
C PRO A 294 25.25 -11.57 -18.19
N GLU A 295 26.39 -11.96 -18.77
CA GLU A 295 26.48 -12.19 -20.20
C GLU A 295 25.74 -13.47 -20.56
N LYS A 296 25.06 -13.46 -21.70
CA LYS A 296 24.40 -14.67 -22.22
C LYS A 296 25.48 -15.74 -22.45
N LYS A 297 25.44 -16.83 -21.67
CA LYS A 297 26.21 -18.04 -21.96
C LYS A 297 25.71 -18.74 -23.20
#